data_5a32c882b72ec58852e95e51c569e977
#
_entry.id   5a32c882b72ec58852e95e51c569e977
#
_cell.length_a   1.000
_cell.length_b   1.000
_cell.length_c   1.000
_cell.angle_alpha   90.00
_cell.angle_beta   90.00
_cell.angle_gamma   90.00
#
_symmetry.space_group_name_H-M   'P 1'
#
loop_
_entity.id
_entity.type
_entity.pdbx_description
1 polymer ?
#
loop_
_entity_poly.entity_id
_entity_poly.type
_entity_poly.pdbx_seq_one_letter_code
_entity_poly.pdbx_strand_id
1 'polypeptide(L)' 'MAEFKKGDEVEWNSHGSKAVGTVEKKITSETEAGGRKVKASEEEPQYLVKSEKSGGTAVHKPGALTKKT' A
#
# COMPACT_ATOMS: atom_id res chain seq x y z
N MET A 1 -11.56 -8.35 7.44
CA MET A 1 -10.40 -7.49 7.63
C MET A 1 -9.45 -7.61 6.47
N ALA A 2 -9.04 -6.47 5.94
CA ALA A 2 -8.11 -6.46 4.83
C ALA A 2 -6.69 -6.62 5.36
N GLU A 3 -6.08 -7.74 5.05
CA GLU A 3 -4.70 -7.98 5.42
C GLU A 3 -3.95 -8.45 4.19
N PHE A 4 -2.81 -7.81 3.93
CA PHE A 4 -2.03 -8.07 2.72
C PHE A 4 -0.62 -8.50 3.10
N LYS A 5 0.02 -9.20 2.19
CA LYS A 5 1.39 -9.67 2.36
C LYS A 5 2.26 -9.13 1.23
N LYS A 6 3.55 -9.13 1.46
CA LYS A 6 4.50 -8.78 0.41
C LYS A 6 4.27 -9.67 -0.80
N GLY A 7 4.13 -9.05 -1.95
CA GLY A 7 3.87 -9.76 -3.20
C GLY A 7 2.41 -9.86 -3.60
N ASP A 8 1.49 -9.49 -2.69
CA ASP A 8 0.07 -9.51 -3.02
C ASP A 8 -0.24 -8.43 -4.05
N GLU A 9 -1.08 -8.77 -5.01
CA GLU A 9 -1.54 -7.81 -6.00
C GLU A 9 -2.76 -7.08 -5.45
N VAL A 10 -2.73 -5.75 -5.51
CA VAL A 10 -3.79 -4.91 -4.97
C VAL A 10 -4.13 -3.78 -5.93
N GLU A 11 -5.29 -3.19 -5.71
CA GLU A 11 -5.66 -2.00 -6.46
C GLU A 11 -6.17 -0.93 -5.50
N TRP A 12 -6.10 0.31 -5.93
CA TRP A 12 -6.57 1.46 -5.16
C TRP A 12 -7.01 2.56 -6.10
N ASN A 13 -7.74 3.54 -5.57
CA ASN A 13 -8.17 4.68 -6.36
C ASN A 13 -7.07 5.74 -6.40
N SER A 14 -6.76 6.22 -7.58
CA SER A 14 -5.76 7.25 -7.78
C SER A 14 -6.27 8.25 -8.81
N HIS A 15 -6.48 9.49 -8.38
CA HIS A 15 -6.89 10.59 -9.26
C HIS A 15 -8.07 10.24 -10.18
N GLY A 16 -9.10 9.63 -9.60
CA GLY A 16 -10.31 9.32 -10.34
C GLY A 16 -10.27 8.06 -11.17
N SER A 17 -9.17 7.33 -11.13
CA SER A 17 -9.05 6.05 -11.82
C SER A 17 -8.46 5.03 -10.87
N LYS A 18 -8.49 3.76 -11.26
CA LYS A 18 -7.94 2.70 -10.45
C LYS A 18 -6.50 2.43 -10.84
N ALA A 19 -5.65 2.31 -9.83
CA ALA A 19 -4.27 1.92 -10.01
C ALA A 19 -4.09 0.51 -9.47
N VAL A 20 -3.21 -0.25 -10.10
CA VAL A 20 -2.91 -1.62 -9.71
C VAL A 20 -1.43 -1.71 -9.38
N GLY A 21 -1.12 -2.46 -8.35
CA GLY A 21 0.26 -2.64 -7.96
C GLY A 21 0.45 -3.83 -7.05
N THR A 22 1.63 -3.93 -6.50
CA THR A 22 2.03 -5.04 -5.65
C THR A 22 2.45 -4.52 -4.29
N VAL A 23 2.07 -5.22 -3.23
CA VAL A 23 2.51 -4.89 -1.89
C VAL A 23 4.00 -5.20 -1.76
N GLU A 24 4.77 -4.18 -1.37
CA GLU A 24 6.21 -4.34 -1.18
C GLU A 24 6.54 -4.61 0.28
N LYS A 25 5.79 -4.01 1.19
CA LYS A 25 6.11 -4.10 2.61
C LYS A 25 4.89 -3.73 3.45
N LYS A 26 4.72 -4.44 4.55
CA LYS A 26 3.73 -4.07 5.57
C LYS A 26 4.43 -3.20 6.60
N ILE A 27 3.88 -2.02 6.85
CA ILE A 27 4.45 -1.05 7.78
C ILE A 27 3.64 -1.06 9.06
N THR A 28 4.28 -1.41 10.16
CA THR A 28 3.62 -1.51 11.47
C THR A 28 4.22 -0.58 12.51
N SER A 29 5.15 0.28 12.10
CA SER A 29 5.77 1.25 12.99
C SER A 29 6.12 2.50 12.19
N GLU A 30 6.43 3.58 12.89
CA GLU A 30 6.80 4.82 12.23
C GLU A 30 8.09 4.64 11.43
N THR A 31 8.07 5.04 10.18
CA THR A 31 9.22 4.90 9.29
C THR A 31 9.09 5.85 8.12
N GLU A 32 10.13 5.93 7.31
CA GLU A 32 10.11 6.66 6.05
C GLU A 32 9.93 5.66 4.91
N ALA A 33 8.94 5.90 4.08
CA ALA A 33 8.68 5.05 2.93
C ALA A 33 7.99 5.86 1.85
N GLY A 34 8.26 5.54 0.59
CA GLY A 34 7.66 6.23 -0.53
C GLY A 34 7.99 7.71 -0.57
N GLY A 35 9.13 8.11 -0.02
CA GLY A 35 9.56 9.49 -0.01
C GLY A 35 8.89 10.36 1.05
N ARG A 36 8.22 9.75 2.02
CA ARG A 36 7.54 10.51 3.07
C ARG A 36 7.56 9.74 4.39
N LYS A 37 7.28 10.47 5.45
CA LYS A 37 7.21 9.89 6.78
C LYS A 37 5.84 9.23 6.98
N VAL A 38 5.85 7.98 7.38
CA VAL A 38 4.64 7.19 7.57
C VAL A 38 4.47 6.89 9.05
N LYS A 39 3.30 7.20 9.59
CA LYS A 39 2.96 6.85 10.96
C LYS A 39 2.00 5.67 10.94
N ALA A 40 2.52 4.52 11.28
CA ALA A 40 1.73 3.30 11.33
C ALA A 40 2.00 2.59 12.64
N SER A 41 1.14 1.65 12.99
CA SER A 41 1.29 0.84 14.20
C SER A 41 0.76 -0.55 13.93
N GLU A 42 0.94 -1.45 14.87
CA GLU A 42 0.41 -2.81 14.70
C GLU A 42 -1.12 -2.82 14.65
N GLU A 43 -1.76 -1.86 15.32
CA GLU A 43 -3.22 -1.74 15.28
C GLU A 43 -3.71 -1.06 14.01
N GLU A 44 -2.89 -0.16 13.45
CA GLU A 44 -3.23 0.55 12.22
C GLU A 44 -2.07 0.45 11.24
N PRO A 45 -1.85 -0.73 10.66
CA PRO A 45 -0.75 -0.91 9.72
C PRO A 45 -1.04 -0.19 8.41
N GLN A 46 0.02 0.14 7.70
CA GLN A 46 -0.08 0.69 6.35
C GLN A 46 0.79 -0.17 5.44
N TYR A 47 0.58 -0.02 4.16
CA TYR A 47 1.27 -0.86 3.18
C TYR A 47 1.98 -0.01 2.16
N LEU A 48 3.23 -0.35 1.92
CA LEU A 48 4.00 0.24 0.83
C LEU A 48 3.69 -0.59 -0.41
N VAL A 49 3.18 0.08 -1.43
CA VAL A 49 2.81 -0.59 -2.68
C VAL A 49 3.57 0.03 -3.83
N LYS A 50 3.81 -0.77 -4.86
CA LYS A 50 4.48 -0.32 -6.07
C LYS A 50 3.49 -0.40 -7.22
N SER A 51 3.28 0.73 -7.89
CA SER A 51 2.38 0.78 -9.03
C SER A 51 2.98 0.05 -10.22
N GLU A 52 2.22 -0.86 -10.82
CA GLU A 52 2.68 -1.58 -11.98
C GLU A 52 2.86 -0.67 -13.19
N LYS A 53 2.00 0.33 -13.30
CA LYS A 53 1.97 1.20 -14.47
C LYS A 53 3.10 2.21 -14.46
N SER A 54 3.32 2.87 -13.33
CA SER A 54 4.32 3.93 -13.25
C SER A 54 5.64 3.47 -12.65
N GLY A 55 5.63 2.35 -11.94
CA GLY A 55 6.80 1.90 -11.20
C GLY A 55 7.07 2.70 -9.94
N GLY A 56 6.23 3.67 -9.64
CA GLY A 56 6.37 4.47 -8.42
C GLY A 56 5.81 3.77 -7.21
N THR A 57 6.23 4.21 -6.03
CA THR A 57 5.75 3.65 -4.77
C THR A 57 4.81 4.61 -4.07
N ALA A 58 3.92 4.06 -3.26
CA ALA A 58 2.99 4.85 -2.46
C ALA A 58 2.67 4.08 -1.20
N VAL A 59 2.15 4.79 -0.19
CA VAL A 59 1.75 4.16 1.06
C VAL A 59 0.26 4.36 1.24
N HIS A 60 -0.44 3.27 1.50
CA HIS A 60 -1.89 3.28 1.68
C HIS A 60 -2.30 2.49 2.90
N LYS A 61 -3.40 2.91 3.52
CA LYS A 61 -4.03 2.14 4.59
C LYS A 61 -4.75 0.94 4.00
N PRO A 62 -4.93 -0.13 4.79
CA PRO A 62 -5.60 -1.33 4.26
C PRO A 62 -7.00 -1.06 3.71
N GLY A 63 -7.73 -0.11 4.29
CA GLY A 63 -9.06 0.23 3.81
C GLY A 63 -9.08 0.88 2.43
N ALA A 64 -7.95 1.40 1.98
CA ALA A 64 -7.83 2.01 0.65
C ALA A 64 -7.42 1.00 -0.41
N LEU A 65 -7.06 -0.21 -0.01
CA LEU A 65 -6.58 -1.24 -0.92
C LEU A 65 -7.62 -2.34 -1.09
N THR A 66 -7.69 -2.89 -2.28
CA THR A 66 -8.52 -4.05 -2.57
C THR A 66 -7.62 -5.14 -3.15
N LYS A 67 -7.71 -6.33 -2.58
CA LYS A 67 -6.90 -7.44 -3.07
C LYS A 67 -7.42 -7.86 -4.43
N LYS A 68 -6.53 -7.93 -5.39
CA LYS A 68 -6.87 -8.35 -6.75
C LYS A 68 -6.48 -9.80 -6.93
N THR A 69 -7.45 -10.66 -6.93
CA THR A 69 -7.22 -12.10 -7.13
C THR A 69 -8.03 -12.61 -8.29
#